data_3bdebbf75fbfa4286a0075485dbb6576
#
_entry.id   3bdebbf75fbfa4286a0075485dbb6576
#
_cell.length_a   1.000
_cell.length_b   1.000
_cell.length_c   1.000
_cell.angle_alpha   90.00
_cell.angle_beta   90.00
_cell.angle_gamma   90.00
#
_symmetry.space_group_name_H-M   'P 1'
#
loop_
_entity.id
_entity.type
_entity.pdbx_description
1 polymer ?
#
loop_
_entity_poly.entity_id
_entity_poly.type
_entity_poly.pdbx_seq_one_letter_code
_entity_poly.pdbx_strand_id
1 'polypeptide(L)'
;MLFYRGNVLVDALFSKQSAMSVAQLRELASMLPRPSGNTGNLPSFIEFMPRRGYVANTQKYVMGPSALAAQSTPISADLVDFDASSEVSLARYSTSSGEATLILISYPTPQLAAEHLRRIKAAHPEAQPQAGAPSEGNATPIFPKRSGPIVAIATGPVSASDAKSLLGMVNWEASVTWNQQTENGQVRDLYMLILNIVILCGILAGLAVVAGVAFGGIRILMKRYYPDKVFDRPEHMEFISLRLTETAVKGASAGGSDGAHPAPQNPS
;
A
#
# COMPACT_ATOMS: atom_id res chain seq x y z
N MET A 1 29.51 5.20 -27.09
CA MET A 1 28.97 4.30 -26.06
C MET A 1 28.51 5.15 -24.90
N LEU A 2 27.26 4.97 -24.49
CA LEU A 2 26.66 5.75 -23.41
C LEU A 2 26.40 4.84 -22.22
N PHE A 3 26.82 5.24 -21.02
CA PHE A 3 26.46 4.58 -19.78
C PHE A 3 26.36 5.60 -18.64
N TYR A 4 25.66 5.24 -17.59
CA TYR A 4 25.54 6.09 -16.39
C TYR A 4 25.96 5.36 -15.14
N ARG A 5 26.42 6.11 -14.15
CA ARG A 5 26.69 5.64 -12.80
C ARG A 5 26.29 6.70 -11.77
N GLY A 6 25.24 6.44 -11.04
CA GLY A 6 24.65 7.45 -10.18
C GLY A 6 24.10 8.62 -10.98
N ASN A 7 24.57 9.82 -10.68
CA ASN A 7 24.22 11.07 -11.37
C ASN A 7 25.21 11.47 -12.48
N VAL A 8 26.18 10.62 -12.80
CA VAL A 8 27.17 10.87 -13.86
C VAL A 8 26.79 10.09 -15.10
N LEU A 9 26.57 10.81 -16.20
CA LEU A 9 26.39 10.25 -17.54
C LEU A 9 27.72 10.32 -18.29
N VAL A 10 28.16 9.21 -18.85
CA VAL A 10 29.39 9.12 -19.64
C VAL A 10 29.05 8.80 -21.08
N ASP A 11 29.42 9.67 -21.99
CA ASP A 11 29.38 9.39 -23.43
C ASP A 11 30.80 9.20 -23.94
N ALA A 12 31.16 7.98 -24.30
CA ALA A 12 32.48 7.60 -24.77
C ALA A 12 32.47 7.38 -26.28
N LEU A 13 33.25 8.16 -26.99
CA LEU A 13 33.45 8.04 -28.43
C LEU A 13 34.80 7.39 -28.69
N PHE A 14 34.81 6.31 -29.43
CA PHE A 14 36.00 5.59 -29.83
C PHE A 14 36.19 5.69 -31.35
N SER A 15 37.38 5.99 -31.79
CA SER A 15 37.73 5.98 -33.23
C SER A 15 37.76 4.55 -33.80
N LYS A 16 38.13 3.57 -32.97
CA LYS A 16 38.04 2.14 -33.26
C LYS A 16 37.56 1.39 -32.01
N GLN A 17 36.57 0.52 -32.19
CA GLN A 17 36.10 -0.37 -31.11
C GLN A 17 36.96 -1.62 -31.06
N SER A 18 37.46 -1.96 -29.87
CA SER A 18 38.26 -3.15 -29.60
C SER A 18 37.89 -3.73 -28.23
N ALA A 19 38.34 -4.92 -27.93
CA ALA A 19 38.20 -5.50 -26.60
C ALA A 19 38.85 -4.63 -25.51
N MET A 20 39.93 -3.93 -25.83
CA MET A 20 40.58 -2.96 -24.94
C MET A 20 39.67 -1.78 -24.61
N SER A 21 38.89 -1.27 -25.59
CA SER A 21 37.94 -0.16 -25.36
C SER A 21 36.89 -0.51 -24.32
N VAL A 22 36.41 -1.75 -24.34
CA VAL A 22 35.44 -2.26 -23.34
C VAL A 22 36.10 -2.38 -21.95
N ALA A 23 37.36 -2.86 -21.89
CA ALA A 23 38.09 -2.95 -20.63
C ALA A 23 38.32 -1.58 -19.99
N GLN A 24 38.74 -0.61 -20.81
CA GLN A 24 38.95 0.80 -20.40
C GLN A 24 37.66 1.45 -19.89
N LEU A 25 36.50 1.17 -20.53
CA LEU A 25 35.22 1.68 -20.05
C LEU A 25 34.82 1.07 -18.71
N ARG A 26 35.10 -0.22 -18.48
CA ARG A 26 34.85 -0.85 -17.19
C ARG A 26 35.75 -0.27 -16.10
N GLU A 27 37.02 -0.03 -16.41
CA GLU A 27 37.93 0.61 -15.49
C GLU A 27 37.48 2.03 -15.16
N LEU A 28 37.14 2.83 -16.16
CA LEU A 28 36.57 4.17 -15.96
C LEU A 28 35.31 4.10 -15.09
N ALA A 29 34.39 3.19 -15.39
CA ALA A 29 33.20 3.01 -14.59
C ALA A 29 33.51 2.63 -13.12
N SER A 30 34.60 1.90 -12.87
CA SER A 30 35.03 1.55 -11.51
C SER A 30 35.57 2.75 -10.72
N MET A 31 36.18 3.71 -11.42
CA MET A 31 36.76 4.94 -10.83
C MET A 31 35.70 6.00 -10.52
N LEU A 32 34.54 5.95 -11.16
CA LEU A 32 33.48 6.91 -10.90
C LEU A 32 32.92 6.76 -9.48
N PRO A 33 32.51 7.87 -8.83
CA PRO A 33 31.92 7.83 -7.50
C PRO A 33 30.72 6.89 -7.44
N ARG A 34 30.66 6.08 -6.39
CA ARG A 34 29.47 5.25 -6.13
C ARG A 34 28.35 6.16 -5.65
N PRO A 35 27.14 6.04 -6.20
CA PRO A 35 26.03 6.80 -5.69
C PRO A 35 25.79 6.41 -4.23
N SER A 36 25.64 7.39 -3.36
CA SER A 36 25.25 7.18 -1.98
C SER A 36 23.73 7.27 -1.85
N GLY A 37 23.12 6.35 -1.11
CA GLY A 37 21.67 6.30 -0.92
C GLY A 37 20.92 5.76 -2.15
N ASN A 38 19.70 6.23 -2.34
CA ASN A 38 18.78 5.73 -3.38
C ASN A 38 19.00 6.36 -4.78
N THR A 39 20.06 7.17 -4.96
CA THR A 39 20.32 7.92 -6.21
C THR A 39 20.77 7.04 -7.38
N GLY A 40 21.03 5.77 -7.15
CA GLY A 40 21.38 4.79 -8.20
C GLY A 40 20.22 4.01 -8.78
N ASN A 41 19.03 4.15 -8.22
CA ASN A 41 17.86 3.42 -8.67
C ASN A 41 17.18 4.12 -9.86
N LEU A 42 16.69 3.32 -10.79
CA LEU A 42 15.82 3.84 -11.85
C LEU A 42 14.53 4.40 -11.22
N PRO A 43 13.90 5.40 -11.87
CA PRO A 43 12.61 5.90 -11.43
C PRO A 43 11.60 4.78 -11.28
N SER A 44 10.89 4.74 -10.14
CA SER A 44 9.96 3.67 -9.81
C SER A 44 8.79 3.54 -10.80
N PHE A 45 8.41 4.64 -11.47
CA PHE A 45 7.29 4.59 -12.41
C PHE A 45 7.59 3.76 -13.68
N ILE A 46 8.86 3.47 -13.99
CA ILE A 46 9.25 2.56 -15.06
C ILE A 46 8.73 1.13 -14.82
N GLU A 47 8.50 0.76 -13.57
CA GLU A 47 7.95 -0.56 -13.20
C GLU A 47 6.51 -0.76 -13.70
N PHE A 48 5.79 0.34 -13.98
CA PHE A 48 4.43 0.29 -14.56
C PHE A 48 4.42 0.00 -16.06
N MET A 49 5.58 -0.11 -16.69
CA MET A 49 5.68 -0.55 -18.09
C MET A 49 5.28 -2.03 -18.22
N PRO A 50 4.27 -2.38 -19.02
CA PRO A 50 3.87 -3.76 -19.24
C PRO A 50 5.01 -4.59 -19.83
N ARG A 51 5.15 -5.83 -19.35
CA ARG A 51 6.16 -6.75 -19.91
C ARG A 51 5.68 -7.48 -21.15
N ARG A 52 4.37 -7.68 -21.28
CA ARG A 52 3.77 -8.42 -22.41
C ARG A 52 3.82 -7.56 -23.66
N GLY A 53 4.36 -8.11 -24.74
CA GLY A 53 4.50 -7.43 -26.03
C GLY A 53 5.64 -6.41 -26.08
N TYR A 54 6.40 -6.23 -25.02
CA TYR A 54 7.54 -5.31 -24.97
C TYR A 54 8.62 -5.70 -25.96
N VAL A 55 9.05 -4.76 -26.80
CA VAL A 55 10.18 -4.91 -27.72
C VAL A 55 11.47 -4.59 -26.98
N ALA A 56 12.37 -5.56 -26.86
CA ALA A 56 13.60 -5.44 -26.10
C ALA A 56 14.46 -4.22 -26.54
N ASN A 57 15.09 -3.56 -25.59
CA ASN A 57 16.00 -2.42 -25.80
C ASN A 57 15.37 -1.18 -26.48
N THR A 58 14.04 -1.04 -26.44
CA THR A 58 13.33 0.14 -26.97
C THR A 58 12.93 1.13 -25.90
N GLN A 59 13.06 0.78 -24.63
CA GLN A 59 12.71 1.67 -23.53
C GLN A 59 13.68 2.85 -23.47
N LYS A 60 13.09 4.05 -23.36
CA LYS A 60 13.81 5.30 -23.21
C LYS A 60 13.18 6.09 -22.07
N TYR A 61 14.03 6.75 -21.32
CA TYR A 61 13.64 7.64 -20.24
C TYR A 61 14.03 9.07 -20.59
N VAL A 62 13.10 10.00 -20.42
CA VAL A 62 13.20 11.37 -20.89
C VAL A 62 12.83 12.33 -19.75
N MET A 63 13.72 13.25 -19.45
CA MET A 63 13.57 14.25 -18.38
C MET A 63 13.49 15.69 -18.87
N GLY A 64 13.32 15.94 -20.16
CA GLY A 64 13.30 17.30 -20.65
C GLY A 64 12.79 17.46 -22.08
N PRO A 65 12.43 18.70 -22.46
CA PRO A 65 11.79 18.98 -23.73
C PRO A 65 12.65 18.61 -24.95
N SER A 66 13.93 18.91 -24.92
CA SER A 66 14.85 18.59 -26.03
C SER A 66 14.99 17.08 -26.25
N ALA A 67 15.04 16.31 -25.17
CA ALA A 67 15.12 14.85 -25.23
C ALA A 67 13.81 14.24 -25.73
N LEU A 68 12.66 14.81 -25.40
CA LEU A 68 11.35 14.37 -25.91
C LEU A 68 11.22 14.67 -27.41
N ALA A 69 11.61 15.86 -27.85
CA ALA A 69 11.57 16.24 -29.25
C ALA A 69 12.40 15.30 -30.14
N ALA A 70 13.53 14.79 -29.62
CA ALA A 70 14.37 13.83 -30.33
C ALA A 70 13.71 12.44 -30.50
N GLN A 71 12.58 12.15 -29.85
CA GLN A 71 11.91 10.85 -29.90
C GLN A 71 10.81 10.75 -30.97
N SER A 72 10.56 11.82 -31.73
CA SER A 72 9.51 11.85 -32.76
C SER A 72 8.14 11.39 -32.24
N THR A 73 7.77 11.81 -31.03
CA THR A 73 6.48 11.48 -30.41
C THR A 73 5.41 12.46 -30.90
N PRO A 74 4.13 12.04 -30.99
CA PRO A 74 3.05 12.96 -31.34
C PRO A 74 2.68 13.94 -30.22
N ILE A 75 3.27 13.78 -29.03
CA ILE A 75 3.02 14.62 -27.86
C ILE A 75 4.12 15.67 -27.78
N SER A 76 3.73 16.95 -27.77
CA SER A 76 4.67 18.07 -27.59
C SER A 76 5.16 18.20 -26.15
N ALA A 77 6.33 18.77 -25.98
CA ALA A 77 6.91 19.02 -24.66
C ALA A 77 6.04 19.93 -23.78
N ASP A 78 5.34 20.90 -24.40
CA ASP A 78 4.44 21.83 -23.72
C ASP A 78 3.22 21.10 -23.09
N LEU A 79 2.74 20.01 -23.72
CA LEU A 79 1.64 19.20 -23.18
C LEU A 79 2.10 18.33 -22.02
N VAL A 80 3.38 17.96 -22.00
CA VAL A 80 3.98 17.17 -20.91
C VAL A 80 4.25 18.03 -19.70
N ASP A 81 4.70 19.28 -19.90
CA ASP A 81 5.03 20.24 -18.84
C ASP A 81 6.14 19.73 -17.90
N PHE A 82 7.37 19.73 -18.41
CA PHE A 82 8.53 19.29 -17.62
C PHE A 82 8.83 20.21 -16.43
N ASP A 83 8.37 21.46 -16.45
CA ASP A 83 8.52 22.41 -15.33
C ASP A 83 7.68 21.98 -14.11
N ALA A 84 6.62 21.21 -14.34
CA ALA A 84 5.83 20.57 -13.28
C ALA A 84 6.49 19.31 -12.71
N SER A 85 7.79 19.09 -12.94
CA SER A 85 8.54 17.90 -12.52
C SER A 85 7.96 16.59 -13.10
N SER A 86 7.47 16.65 -14.33
CA SER A 86 7.02 15.46 -15.04
C SER A 86 8.21 14.68 -15.61
N GLU A 87 8.05 13.38 -15.66
CA GLU A 87 9.04 12.45 -16.22
C GLU A 87 8.36 11.56 -17.27
N VAL A 88 9.08 11.23 -18.33
CA VAL A 88 8.52 10.43 -19.42
C VAL A 88 9.33 9.15 -19.61
N SER A 89 8.64 8.03 -19.76
CA SER A 89 9.23 6.80 -20.26
C SER A 89 8.45 6.32 -21.48
N LEU A 90 9.13 5.90 -22.51
CA LEU A 90 8.51 5.39 -23.72
C LEU A 90 9.17 4.09 -24.16
N ALA A 91 8.37 3.20 -24.72
CA ALA A 91 8.86 1.93 -25.28
C ALA A 91 7.95 1.44 -26.40
N ARG A 92 8.49 0.59 -27.26
CA ARG A 92 7.73 -0.06 -28.34
C ARG A 92 7.15 -1.39 -27.88
N TYR A 93 5.95 -1.67 -28.37
CA TYR A 93 5.19 -2.89 -28.09
C TYR A 93 4.70 -3.53 -29.38
N SER A 94 4.87 -4.82 -29.51
CA SER A 94 4.26 -5.61 -30.57
C SER A 94 2.84 -6.00 -30.14
N THR A 95 1.86 -5.65 -30.97
CA THR A 95 0.45 -5.98 -30.77
C THR A 95 -0.05 -6.85 -31.92
N SER A 96 -1.30 -7.34 -31.84
CA SER A 96 -1.86 -8.15 -32.91
C SER A 96 -2.11 -7.39 -34.21
N SER A 97 -2.35 -6.07 -34.13
CA SER A 97 -2.63 -5.20 -35.28
C SER A 97 -1.41 -4.42 -35.78
N GLY A 98 -0.28 -4.45 -35.08
CA GLY A 98 0.92 -3.73 -35.46
C GLY A 98 1.82 -3.34 -34.30
N GLU A 99 2.75 -2.41 -34.53
CA GLU A 99 3.65 -1.92 -33.49
C GLU A 99 3.09 -0.64 -32.87
N ALA A 100 2.95 -0.65 -31.53
CA ALA A 100 2.55 0.49 -30.73
C ALA A 100 3.74 1.12 -30.04
N THR A 101 3.73 2.43 -29.86
CA THR A 101 4.59 3.13 -28.88
C THR A 101 3.74 3.47 -27.66
N LEU A 102 4.12 2.96 -26.49
CA LEU A 102 3.56 3.33 -25.21
C LEU A 102 4.41 4.44 -24.60
N ILE A 103 3.76 5.52 -24.24
CA ILE A 103 4.37 6.68 -23.57
C ILE A 103 3.73 6.75 -22.17
N LEU A 104 4.54 6.68 -21.14
CA LEU A 104 4.11 6.92 -19.75
C LEU A 104 4.65 8.28 -19.32
N ILE A 105 3.77 9.12 -18.79
CA ILE A 105 4.11 10.41 -18.21
C ILE A 105 3.75 10.35 -16.73
N SER A 106 4.74 10.49 -15.87
CA SER A 106 4.54 10.54 -14.42
C SER A 106 4.46 12.00 -13.96
N TYR A 107 3.44 12.31 -13.19
CA TYR A 107 3.25 13.60 -12.54
C TYR A 107 3.38 13.46 -11.02
N PRO A 108 3.78 14.51 -10.30
CA PRO A 108 3.89 14.47 -8.84
C PRO A 108 2.56 14.16 -8.13
N THR A 109 1.42 14.51 -8.76
CA THR A 109 0.11 14.29 -8.17
C THR A 109 -0.91 13.76 -9.19
N PRO A 110 -1.91 12.97 -8.73
CA PRO A 110 -3.00 12.52 -9.61
C PRO A 110 -3.85 13.65 -10.19
N GLN A 111 -3.91 14.80 -9.50
CA GLN A 111 -4.64 15.99 -9.95
C GLN A 111 -3.97 16.61 -11.17
N LEU A 112 -2.64 16.79 -11.13
CA LEU A 112 -1.86 17.24 -12.28
C LEU A 112 -2.01 16.28 -13.46
N ALA A 113 -1.91 14.98 -13.20
CA ALA A 113 -2.12 13.97 -14.24
C ALA A 113 -3.52 14.09 -14.90
N ALA A 114 -4.57 14.38 -14.11
CA ALA A 114 -5.92 14.57 -14.64
C ALA A 114 -6.03 15.83 -15.49
N GLU A 115 -5.39 16.92 -15.07
CA GLU A 115 -5.38 18.19 -15.81
C GLU A 115 -4.63 18.05 -17.14
N HIS A 116 -3.42 17.50 -17.12
CA HIS A 116 -2.63 17.28 -18.34
C HIS A 116 -3.30 16.30 -19.28
N LEU A 117 -3.95 15.25 -18.78
CA LEU A 117 -4.75 14.38 -19.63
C LEU A 117 -5.85 15.15 -20.38
N ARG A 118 -6.52 16.10 -19.70
CA ARG A 118 -7.56 16.95 -20.36
C ARG A 118 -6.94 17.84 -21.44
N ARG A 119 -5.76 18.44 -21.17
CA ARG A 119 -5.03 19.27 -22.13
C ARG A 119 -4.60 18.44 -23.36
N ILE A 120 -4.07 17.22 -23.14
CA ILE A 120 -3.67 16.31 -24.22
C ILE A 120 -4.90 15.92 -25.07
N LYS A 121 -6.02 15.59 -24.46
CA LYS A 121 -7.26 15.28 -25.18
C LYS A 121 -7.82 16.47 -25.96
N ALA A 122 -7.70 17.68 -25.43
CA ALA A 122 -8.15 18.91 -26.10
C ALA A 122 -7.25 19.26 -27.29
N ALA A 123 -5.94 18.99 -27.19
CA ALA A 123 -4.98 19.23 -28.27
C ALA A 123 -5.10 18.22 -29.42
N HIS A 124 -5.67 17.06 -29.17
CA HIS A 124 -5.81 15.96 -30.13
C HIS A 124 -7.25 15.44 -30.24
N PRO A 125 -8.22 16.24 -30.63
CA PRO A 125 -9.63 15.83 -30.70
C PRO A 125 -9.89 14.75 -31.73
N GLU A 126 -9.16 14.79 -32.86
CA GLU A 126 -9.25 13.83 -33.95
C GLU A 126 -8.57 12.48 -33.64
N ALA A 127 -7.69 12.44 -32.67
CA ALA A 127 -6.98 11.22 -32.28
C ALA A 127 -7.82 10.33 -31.33
N GLN A 128 -8.96 10.82 -30.85
CA GLN A 128 -9.89 9.99 -30.08
C GLN A 128 -10.71 9.13 -31.02
N PRO A 129 -10.71 7.78 -30.88
CA PRO A 129 -11.54 6.95 -31.74
C PRO A 129 -13.00 7.26 -31.44
N GLN A 130 -13.64 8.00 -32.35
CA GLN A 130 -15.06 8.06 -32.41
C GLN A 130 -15.54 6.69 -32.92
N ALA A 131 -16.41 6.04 -32.18
CA ALA A 131 -16.97 4.76 -32.57
C ALA A 131 -17.65 4.91 -33.95
N GLY A 132 -17.00 4.37 -34.99
CA GLY A 132 -17.58 4.26 -36.33
C GLY A 132 -17.12 5.25 -37.39
N ALA A 133 -16.20 6.18 -37.14
CA ALA A 133 -15.62 7.02 -38.18
C ALA A 133 -14.30 6.45 -38.71
N PRO A 134 -14.12 6.23 -40.02
CA PRO A 134 -12.79 5.97 -40.58
C PRO A 134 -11.93 7.21 -40.34
N SER A 135 -10.70 7.03 -39.84
CA SER A 135 -9.72 8.10 -39.68
C SER A 135 -9.32 8.60 -41.08
N GLU A 136 -10.05 9.54 -41.64
CA GLU A 136 -9.64 10.30 -42.81
C GLU A 136 -8.65 11.38 -42.40
N GLY A 137 -7.41 10.99 -42.15
CA GLY A 137 -6.34 11.93 -41.87
C GLY A 137 -5.05 11.18 -41.55
N ASN A 138 -3.94 11.74 -42.01
CA ASN A 138 -2.57 11.26 -41.80
C ASN A 138 -2.11 11.38 -40.34
N ALA A 139 -3.01 11.61 -39.39
CA ALA A 139 -2.72 11.76 -37.98
C ALA A 139 -2.59 10.39 -37.29
N THR A 140 -1.46 10.14 -36.66
CA THR A 140 -1.24 8.93 -35.86
C THR A 140 -2.23 8.87 -34.73
N PRO A 141 -3.04 7.83 -34.57
CA PRO A 141 -4.03 7.74 -33.52
C PRO A 141 -3.37 7.75 -32.13
N ILE A 142 -3.97 8.48 -31.21
CA ILE A 142 -3.51 8.62 -29.83
C ILE A 142 -4.61 8.11 -28.91
N PHE A 143 -4.24 7.18 -28.02
CA PHE A 143 -5.15 6.59 -27.05
C PHE A 143 -4.67 6.93 -25.64
N PRO A 144 -5.18 7.99 -25.01
CA PRO A 144 -4.75 8.40 -23.68
C PRO A 144 -5.59 7.76 -22.57
N LYS A 145 -4.94 7.30 -21.49
CA LYS A 145 -5.55 6.77 -20.25
C LYS A 145 -4.80 7.32 -19.05
N ARG A 146 -5.50 7.57 -17.95
CA ARG A 146 -4.88 7.89 -16.66
C ARG A 146 -4.99 6.74 -15.68
N SER A 147 -3.92 6.49 -14.95
CA SER A 147 -3.88 5.56 -13.82
C SER A 147 -3.13 6.23 -12.66
N GLY A 148 -3.85 6.71 -11.66
CA GLY A 148 -3.25 7.49 -10.57
C GLY A 148 -2.56 8.78 -11.05
N PRO A 149 -1.28 8.99 -10.72
CA PRO A 149 -0.46 10.11 -11.16
C PRO A 149 0.14 9.89 -12.56
N ILE A 150 -0.08 8.73 -13.18
CA ILE A 150 0.48 8.36 -14.47
C ILE A 150 -0.54 8.61 -15.58
N VAL A 151 -0.12 9.31 -16.64
CA VAL A 151 -0.81 9.37 -17.91
C VAL A 151 -0.13 8.42 -18.88
N ALA A 152 -0.85 7.43 -19.35
CA ALA A 152 -0.39 6.45 -20.34
C ALA A 152 -1.00 6.78 -21.69
N ILE A 153 -0.19 6.78 -22.74
CA ILE A 153 -0.61 7.08 -24.12
C ILE A 153 -0.09 5.98 -25.02
N ALA A 154 -1.00 5.29 -25.69
CA ALA A 154 -0.63 4.37 -26.77
C ALA A 154 -0.80 5.09 -28.11
N THR A 155 0.17 4.97 -29.00
CA THR A 155 0.17 5.57 -30.34
C THR A 155 0.82 4.64 -31.34
N GLY A 156 0.51 4.80 -32.62
CA GLY A 156 1.05 3.96 -33.69
C GLY A 156 -0.03 3.37 -34.58
N PRO A 157 0.35 2.58 -35.61
CA PRO A 157 -0.56 1.92 -36.51
C PRO A 157 -1.22 0.69 -35.86
N VAL A 158 -1.98 0.93 -34.80
CA VAL A 158 -2.61 -0.13 -33.99
C VAL A 158 -4.11 0.08 -33.88
N SER A 159 -4.85 -1.02 -33.71
CA SER A 159 -6.29 -0.98 -33.50
C SER A 159 -6.64 -0.38 -32.12
N ALA A 160 -7.83 0.22 -32.03
CA ALA A 160 -8.33 0.75 -30.76
C ALA A 160 -8.47 -0.33 -29.66
N SER A 161 -8.75 -1.58 -30.06
CA SER A 161 -8.84 -2.72 -29.15
C SER A 161 -7.48 -3.08 -28.56
N ASP A 162 -6.44 -3.12 -29.40
CA ASP A 162 -5.08 -3.41 -28.96
C ASP A 162 -4.52 -2.30 -28.09
N ALA A 163 -4.74 -1.03 -28.47
CA ALA A 163 -4.36 0.11 -27.68
C ALA A 163 -5.04 0.08 -26.29
N LYS A 164 -6.34 -0.20 -26.21
CA LYS A 164 -7.06 -0.37 -24.95
C LYS A 164 -6.52 -1.54 -24.11
N SER A 165 -6.19 -2.66 -24.76
CA SER A 165 -5.60 -3.83 -24.09
C SER A 165 -4.23 -3.48 -23.50
N LEU A 166 -3.37 -2.80 -24.28
CA LEU A 166 -2.05 -2.35 -23.83
C LEU A 166 -2.17 -1.38 -22.66
N LEU A 167 -3.04 -0.37 -22.76
CA LEU A 167 -3.31 0.59 -21.71
C LEU A 167 -3.97 -0.06 -20.48
N GLY A 168 -4.74 -1.14 -20.68
CA GLY A 168 -5.34 -1.93 -19.61
C GLY A 168 -4.30 -2.53 -18.66
N MET A 169 -3.11 -2.85 -19.17
CA MET A 169 -2.02 -3.42 -18.39
C MET A 169 -1.24 -2.37 -17.58
N VAL A 170 -1.44 -1.07 -17.86
CA VAL A 170 -0.86 0.02 -17.07
C VAL A 170 -1.77 0.30 -15.90
N ASN A 171 -1.42 -0.22 -14.74
CA ASN A 171 -2.14 0.00 -13.48
C ASN A 171 -1.18 0.60 -12.47
N TRP A 172 -1.55 1.75 -11.92
CA TRP A 172 -0.89 2.32 -10.78
C TRP A 172 -1.66 1.94 -9.52
N GLU A 173 -1.03 1.19 -8.66
CA GLU A 173 -1.53 0.91 -7.33
C GLU A 173 -0.80 1.82 -6.36
N ALA A 174 -1.53 2.64 -5.62
CA ALA A 174 -0.95 3.39 -4.52
C ALA A 174 -0.43 2.37 -3.50
N SER A 175 0.88 2.17 -3.47
CA SER A 175 1.50 1.53 -2.33
C SER A 175 1.38 2.50 -1.15
N VAL A 176 0.20 2.53 -0.55
CA VAL A 176 0.01 3.23 0.71
C VAL A 176 0.82 2.44 1.71
N THR A 177 1.91 3.02 2.19
CA THR A 177 2.80 2.47 3.23
C THR A 177 2.14 2.45 4.62
N TRP A 178 0.87 2.15 4.67
CA TRP A 178 0.21 1.59 5.82
C TRP A 178 0.37 0.09 5.66
N ASN A 179 1.48 -0.43 6.07
CA ASN A 179 1.86 -1.80 6.33
C ASN A 179 0.70 -2.84 6.39
N GLN A 180 -0.14 -2.85 5.36
CA GLN A 180 -1.20 -3.83 5.19
C GLN A 180 -1.24 -4.18 3.71
N GLN A 181 -0.61 -5.27 3.40
CA GLN A 181 -0.91 -6.03 2.21
C GLN A 181 -2.42 -6.30 2.20
N THR A 182 -3.16 -5.46 1.48
CA THR A 182 -4.57 -5.72 1.17
C THR A 182 -4.61 -6.70 0.01
N GLU A 183 -4.05 -7.85 0.23
CA GLU A 183 -4.12 -8.97 -0.68
C GLU A 183 -5.13 -9.98 -0.14
N ASN A 184 -5.73 -10.74 -1.04
CA ASN A 184 -6.65 -11.86 -0.73
C ASN A 184 -6.10 -12.88 0.28
N GLY A 185 -4.84 -12.73 0.70
CA GLY A 185 -4.22 -13.43 1.83
C GLY A 185 -4.83 -13.07 3.18
N GLN A 186 -5.26 -11.82 3.40
CA GLN A 186 -5.77 -11.39 4.72
C GLN A 186 -7.04 -12.12 5.13
N VAL A 187 -7.94 -12.40 4.20
CA VAL A 187 -9.17 -13.15 4.49
C VAL A 187 -8.81 -14.60 4.84
N ARG A 188 -7.85 -15.17 4.17
CA ARG A 188 -7.36 -16.53 4.45
C ARG A 188 -6.58 -16.59 5.78
N ASP A 189 -5.76 -15.57 6.06
CA ASP A 189 -5.00 -15.50 7.31
C ASP A 189 -5.91 -15.22 8.50
N LEU A 190 -6.94 -14.38 8.34
CA LEU A 190 -7.97 -14.15 9.34
C LEU A 190 -8.79 -15.43 9.59
N TYR A 191 -9.16 -16.16 8.55
CA TYR A 191 -9.84 -17.44 8.67
C TYR A 191 -8.97 -18.47 9.41
N MET A 192 -7.68 -18.58 9.06
CA MET A 192 -6.74 -19.46 9.76
C MET A 192 -6.53 -19.06 11.22
N LEU A 193 -6.50 -17.77 11.52
CA LEU A 193 -6.42 -17.26 12.89
C LEU A 193 -7.65 -17.66 13.70
N ILE A 194 -8.85 -17.45 13.17
CA ILE A 194 -10.11 -17.83 13.82
C ILE A 194 -10.18 -19.35 14.03
N LEU A 195 -9.79 -20.12 13.01
CA LEU A 195 -9.77 -21.58 13.09
C LEU A 195 -8.83 -22.05 14.21
N ASN A 196 -7.64 -21.49 14.29
CA ASN A 196 -6.66 -21.82 15.33
C ASN A 196 -7.16 -21.45 16.73
N ILE A 197 -7.86 -20.33 16.88
CA ILE A 197 -8.49 -19.94 18.16
C ILE A 197 -9.57 -20.95 18.57
N VAL A 198 -10.43 -21.36 17.64
CA VAL A 198 -11.49 -22.35 17.91
C VAL A 198 -10.89 -23.70 18.30
N ILE A 199 -9.85 -24.16 17.61
CA ILE A 199 -9.14 -25.39 17.94
C ILE A 199 -8.50 -25.28 19.33
N LEU A 200 -7.83 -24.17 19.65
CA LEU A 200 -7.22 -23.95 20.96
C LEU A 200 -8.29 -23.98 22.09
N CYS A 201 -9.40 -23.27 21.89
CA CYS A 201 -10.51 -23.29 22.85
C CYS A 201 -11.11 -24.71 23.03
N GLY A 202 -11.23 -25.48 21.94
CA GLY A 202 -11.67 -26.86 21.98
C GLY A 202 -10.74 -27.77 22.79
N ILE A 203 -9.43 -27.64 22.60
CA ILE A 203 -8.41 -28.37 23.35
C ILE A 203 -8.48 -28.02 24.85
N LEU A 204 -8.56 -26.74 25.19
CA LEU A 204 -8.65 -26.29 26.58
C LEU A 204 -9.93 -26.76 27.24
N ALA A 205 -11.06 -26.70 26.55
CA ALA A 205 -12.33 -27.23 27.04
C ALA A 205 -12.27 -28.75 27.27
N GLY A 206 -11.68 -29.50 26.33
CA GLY A 206 -11.47 -30.94 26.46
C GLY A 206 -10.60 -31.28 27.68
N LEU A 207 -9.50 -30.57 27.87
CA LEU A 207 -8.63 -30.75 29.05
C LEU A 207 -9.36 -30.43 30.36
N ALA A 208 -10.18 -29.37 30.38
CA ALA A 208 -10.96 -29.01 31.56
C ALA A 208 -11.99 -30.11 31.93
N VAL A 209 -12.67 -30.70 30.93
CA VAL A 209 -13.59 -31.80 31.12
C VAL A 209 -12.87 -33.04 31.67
N VAL A 210 -11.75 -33.42 31.07
CA VAL A 210 -10.92 -34.54 31.51
C VAL A 210 -10.45 -34.34 32.97
N ALA A 211 -9.93 -33.15 33.27
CA ALA A 211 -9.47 -32.80 34.62
C ALA A 211 -10.64 -32.83 35.62
N GLY A 212 -11.83 -32.31 35.24
CA GLY A 212 -13.03 -32.29 36.06
C GLY A 212 -13.54 -33.74 36.39
N VAL A 213 -13.56 -34.60 35.36
CA VAL A 213 -13.94 -36.02 35.51
C VAL A 213 -12.93 -36.79 36.38
N ALA A 214 -11.62 -36.56 36.12
CA ALA A 214 -10.56 -37.19 36.90
C ALA A 214 -10.61 -36.76 38.38
N PHE A 215 -10.73 -35.48 38.66
CA PHE A 215 -10.80 -34.94 40.01
C PHE A 215 -12.10 -35.36 40.73
N GLY A 216 -13.24 -35.27 40.03
CA GLY A 216 -14.52 -35.74 40.54
C GLY A 216 -14.55 -37.24 40.78
N GLY A 217 -14.03 -38.03 39.85
CA GLY A 217 -13.92 -39.49 39.95
C GLY A 217 -13.02 -39.93 41.10
N ILE A 218 -11.86 -39.30 41.27
CA ILE A 218 -10.95 -39.57 42.39
C ILE A 218 -11.63 -39.23 43.72
N ARG A 219 -12.35 -38.12 43.81
CA ARG A 219 -13.08 -37.73 45.03
C ARG A 219 -14.17 -38.76 45.39
N ILE A 220 -14.91 -39.25 44.43
CA ILE A 220 -15.93 -40.29 44.64
C ILE A 220 -15.28 -41.61 45.07
N LEU A 221 -14.18 -41.99 44.44
CA LEU A 221 -13.45 -43.20 44.73
C LEU A 221 -12.82 -43.16 46.14
N MET A 222 -12.23 -42.04 46.52
CA MET A 222 -11.71 -41.84 47.90
C MET A 222 -12.81 -41.90 48.94
N LYS A 223 -13.99 -41.32 48.68
CA LYS A 223 -15.14 -41.39 49.60
C LYS A 223 -15.68 -42.81 49.74
N ARG A 224 -15.51 -43.66 48.72
CA ARG A 224 -15.94 -45.07 48.74
C ARG A 224 -14.94 -46.00 49.44
N TYR A 225 -13.61 -45.75 49.29
CA TYR A 225 -12.54 -46.60 49.85
C TYR A 225 -12.09 -46.18 51.27
N TYR A 226 -12.25 -44.90 51.64
CA TYR A 226 -11.84 -44.37 52.94
C TYR A 226 -12.94 -43.50 53.56
N PRO A 227 -14.04 -44.12 54.05
CA PRO A 227 -15.21 -43.39 54.58
C PRO A 227 -14.90 -42.57 55.84
N ASP A 228 -13.86 -42.93 56.60
CA ASP A 228 -13.51 -42.26 57.86
C ASP A 228 -12.51 -41.07 57.73
N LYS A 229 -11.96 -40.84 56.56
CA LYS A 229 -11.10 -39.68 56.29
C LYS A 229 -11.85 -38.64 55.48
N VAL A 230 -12.72 -37.92 56.17
CA VAL A 230 -13.51 -36.82 55.59
C VAL A 230 -12.58 -35.63 55.37
N PHE A 231 -12.26 -35.38 54.12
CA PHE A 231 -11.61 -34.13 53.70
C PHE A 231 -12.56 -32.93 53.65
N ASP A 232 -13.84 -33.15 53.96
CA ASP A 232 -14.84 -32.11 54.16
C ASP A 232 -15.13 -32.00 55.67
N ARG A 233 -14.25 -31.40 56.43
CA ARG A 233 -14.66 -30.78 57.68
C ARG A 233 -15.53 -29.61 57.30
N PRO A 234 -16.80 -29.54 57.68
CA PRO A 234 -17.51 -28.29 57.64
C PRO A 234 -16.72 -27.36 58.55
N GLU A 235 -15.93 -26.47 57.95
CA GLU A 235 -15.38 -25.38 58.72
C GLU A 235 -16.55 -24.65 59.28
N HIS A 236 -16.69 -24.76 60.61
CA HIS A 236 -17.57 -23.87 61.34
C HIS A 236 -17.14 -22.46 60.88
N MET A 237 -17.96 -21.87 60.04
CA MET A 237 -17.85 -20.45 59.81
C MET A 237 -18.16 -19.80 61.17
N GLU A 238 -17.08 -19.53 61.92
CA GLU A 238 -17.16 -18.57 63.00
C GLU A 238 -17.46 -17.23 62.34
N PHE A 239 -18.76 -16.93 62.34
CA PHE A 239 -19.21 -15.60 62.04
C PHE A 239 -18.73 -14.76 63.20
N ILE A 240 -17.58 -14.08 63.05
CA ILE A 240 -17.15 -13.01 63.90
C ILE A 240 -18.15 -11.86 63.69
N SER A 241 -19.27 -11.93 64.45
CA SER A 241 -20.16 -10.78 64.57
C SER A 241 -19.43 -9.73 65.34
N LEU A 242 -18.76 -8.80 64.64
CA LEU A 242 -18.34 -7.54 65.23
C LEU A 242 -19.60 -6.79 65.63
N ARG A 243 -20.09 -7.08 66.88
CA ARG A 243 -20.98 -6.17 67.56
C ARG A 243 -20.19 -4.90 67.81
N LEU A 244 -20.28 -3.96 66.92
CA LEU A 244 -19.99 -2.56 67.18
C LEU A 244 -21.03 -2.10 68.20
N THR A 245 -20.65 -2.21 69.45
CA THR A 245 -21.47 -1.83 70.60
C THR A 245 -21.75 -0.34 70.49
N GLU A 246 -22.98 -0.05 70.33
CA GLU A 246 -23.63 1.18 70.70
C GLU A 246 -23.50 1.37 72.24
N THR A 247 -22.35 1.84 72.66
CA THR A 247 -22.16 2.26 74.08
C THR A 247 -21.53 3.64 74.02
N ALA A 248 -22.38 4.63 73.93
CA ALA A 248 -22.09 5.94 74.50
C ALA A 248 -23.24 6.93 74.24
N VAL A 249 -24.40 6.69 74.73
CA VAL A 249 -25.27 7.83 75.08
C VAL A 249 -26.05 7.48 76.31
N LYS A 250 -25.39 7.53 77.42
CA LYS A 250 -26.10 7.74 78.64
C LYS A 250 -25.22 8.66 79.56
N GLY A 251 -25.56 9.90 79.53
CA GLY A 251 -25.00 10.84 80.53
C GLY A 251 -24.70 12.23 79.94
N ALA A 252 -25.70 13.04 79.84
CA ALA A 252 -25.73 14.43 80.24
C ALA A 252 -27.03 15.11 79.71
N SER A 253 -28.03 14.98 80.55
CA SER A 253 -29.08 16.00 80.57
C SER A 253 -28.55 17.16 81.38
N ALA A 254 -28.65 18.32 80.80
CA ALA A 254 -29.03 19.59 81.53
C ALA A 254 -28.42 20.81 80.86
N GLY A 255 -29.25 21.70 80.52
CA GLY A 255 -28.89 23.10 80.49
C GLY A 255 -28.98 23.85 79.18
N GLY A 256 -30.09 24.58 79.03
CA GLY A 256 -30.09 25.99 78.65
C GLY A 256 -30.24 26.32 77.16
N SER A 257 -31.45 26.60 76.77
CA SER A 257 -31.95 27.89 76.25
C SER A 257 -31.30 28.56 75.06
N ASP A 258 -32.20 28.90 74.17
CA ASP A 258 -32.33 30.10 73.35
C ASP A 258 -31.52 30.30 72.10
N GLY A 259 -32.29 30.58 71.05
CA GLY A 259 -31.93 31.59 70.06
C GLY A 259 -32.11 31.25 68.59
N ALA A 260 -33.36 31.52 68.14
CA ALA A 260 -33.64 32.20 66.86
C ALA A 260 -33.11 31.70 65.53
N HIS A 261 -34.02 31.21 64.74
CA HIS A 261 -34.35 31.49 63.33
C HIS A 261 -33.59 32.61 62.60
N PRO A 262 -33.53 32.72 61.25
CA PRO A 262 -34.23 31.97 60.17
C PRO A 262 -33.37 31.61 58.92
N ALA A 263 -33.94 30.82 58.07
CA ALA A 263 -33.67 30.71 56.62
C ALA A 263 -34.05 32.05 55.93
N PRO A 264 -33.94 32.26 54.57
CA PRO A 264 -33.70 31.35 53.46
C PRO A 264 -32.82 31.90 52.31
N GLN A 265 -32.74 31.20 51.23
CA GLN A 265 -32.86 31.51 49.79
C GLN A 265 -31.73 31.08 48.90
N ASN A 266 -32.08 30.16 48.05
CA ASN A 266 -31.66 30.03 46.66
C ASN A 266 -31.95 31.36 45.90
N PRO A 267 -31.44 31.71 44.71
CA PRO A 267 -31.07 30.85 43.57
C PRO A 267 -29.88 31.38 42.71
N SER A 268 -29.38 30.63 41.84
CA SER A 268 -29.38 30.74 40.38
C SER A 268 -28.33 29.78 39.81
#